data_bae293b2ea888ba3adf6529719c77490
#
_entry.id   bae293b2ea888ba3adf6529719c77490
#
_cell.length_a   1.000
_cell.length_b   1.000
_cell.length_c   1.000
_cell.angle_alpha   90.00
_cell.angle_beta   90.00
_cell.angle_gamma   90.00
#
_symmetry.space_group_name_H-M   'P 1'
#
loop_
_entity.id
_entity.type
_entity.pdbx_description
1 polymer ?
#
loop_
_entity_poly.entity_id
_entity_poly.type
_entity_poly.pdbx_seq_one_letter_code
_entity_poly.pdbx_strand_id
1 'polypeptide(L)'
;IEVIIATPKPFAPKIPNSIETMTELVYTKARDWYGDVLPYHIEDRLAKELYGDSLKEAITYYVNKDEAITDKEKEIFAILHKTIVGGYNCVKDYIKGYLKDTLEEVPSDEELDKEAKKKLGGIIGAGYDVIYLIAQKLVKHSNDEGFLVGSRGSVGSSFVACMMGITEVNSLAAHYRCSKCKLSIFDDEEGNPLGSTYSSGFDLPDKKCPNCGIPMIKDGQDIPFATFLGFNADKVPDIDLNFSDLNQASAHDYTKVLFGVDN
;
A
#
# COMPACT_ATOMS: atom_id res chain seq x y z
N ILE A 1 -13.49 -40.35 20.73
CA ILE A 1 -13.92 -38.97 21.03
C ILE A 1 -13.48 -38.13 19.85
N GLU A 2 -14.42 -37.83 18.97
CA GLU A 2 -14.19 -36.90 17.86
C GLU A 2 -14.22 -35.48 18.42
N VAL A 3 -13.05 -34.84 18.51
CA VAL A 3 -13.00 -33.43 18.86
C VAL A 3 -13.20 -32.67 17.55
N ILE A 4 -14.44 -32.30 17.27
CA ILE A 4 -14.76 -31.37 16.18
C ILE A 4 -14.35 -29.97 16.69
N ILE A 5 -13.14 -29.53 16.35
CA ILE A 5 -12.78 -28.13 16.45
C ILE A 5 -13.48 -27.43 15.28
N ALA A 6 -14.73 -27.03 15.51
CA ALA A 6 -15.36 -26.05 14.64
C ALA A 6 -14.57 -24.75 14.81
N THR A 7 -13.63 -24.48 13.91
CA THR A 7 -13.05 -23.15 13.80
C THR A 7 -14.14 -22.23 13.25
N PRO A 8 -14.73 -21.37 14.07
CA PRO A 8 -15.54 -20.29 13.55
C PRO A 8 -14.62 -19.46 12.62
N LYS A 9 -15.23 -18.70 11.70
CA LYS A 9 -14.53 -17.83 10.73
C LYS A 9 -13.24 -17.25 11.31
N PRO A 10 -12.13 -17.17 10.53
CA PRO A 10 -10.88 -16.64 11.01
C PRO A 10 -11.11 -15.34 11.78
N PHE A 11 -10.75 -15.33 13.06
CA PHE A 11 -10.90 -14.16 13.90
C PHE A 11 -9.69 -13.25 13.67
N ALA A 12 -9.90 -12.16 12.95
CA ALA A 12 -8.89 -11.11 12.87
C ALA A 12 -8.91 -10.29 14.19
N PRO A 13 -7.79 -10.19 14.90
CA PRO A 13 -7.70 -9.33 16.08
C PRO A 13 -8.01 -7.89 15.69
N LYS A 14 -8.61 -7.11 16.60
CA LYS A 14 -8.91 -5.70 16.38
C LYS A 14 -7.78 -4.84 16.95
N ILE A 15 -7.18 -4.01 16.11
CA ILE A 15 -6.25 -2.96 16.53
C ILE A 15 -6.98 -1.63 16.36
N PRO A 16 -7.16 -0.83 17.43
CA PRO A 16 -7.77 0.49 17.31
C PRO A 16 -6.99 1.37 16.32
N ASN A 17 -7.69 2.13 15.50
CA ASN A 17 -7.13 3.06 14.50
C ASN A 17 -6.12 2.39 13.55
N SER A 18 -6.34 1.11 13.21
CA SER A 18 -5.43 0.33 12.37
C SER A 18 -5.23 0.95 10.99
N ILE A 19 -6.31 1.43 10.37
CA ILE A 19 -6.28 2.05 9.05
C ILE A 19 -5.47 3.34 9.08
N GLU A 20 -5.75 4.21 10.05
CA GLU A 20 -5.05 5.49 10.22
C GLU A 20 -3.57 5.26 10.51
N THR A 21 -3.25 4.34 11.41
CA THR A 21 -1.85 4.00 11.76
C THR A 21 -1.11 3.44 10.55
N MET A 22 -1.73 2.53 9.79
CA MET A 22 -1.13 1.96 8.59
C MET A 22 -0.87 3.03 7.52
N THR A 23 -1.87 3.85 7.24
CA THR A 23 -1.74 4.92 6.22
C THR A 23 -0.69 5.95 6.61
N GLU A 24 -0.61 6.34 7.89
CA GLU A 24 0.41 7.24 8.39
C GLU A 24 1.83 6.67 8.22
N LEU A 25 2.06 5.42 8.59
CA LEU A 25 3.35 4.74 8.40
C LEU A 25 3.75 4.71 6.93
N VAL A 26 2.84 4.31 6.05
CA VAL A 26 3.06 4.20 4.61
C VAL A 26 3.44 5.55 4.02
N TYR A 27 2.64 6.58 4.25
CA TYR A 27 2.89 7.90 3.66
C TYR A 27 4.09 8.62 4.27
N THR A 28 4.38 8.41 5.54
CA THR A 28 5.60 8.93 6.18
C THR A 28 6.85 8.37 5.49
N LYS A 29 6.88 7.05 5.28
CA LYS A 29 8.02 6.41 4.59
C LYS A 29 8.11 6.76 3.12
N ALA A 30 6.98 6.83 2.42
CA ALA A 30 6.93 7.23 1.02
C ALA A 30 7.48 8.65 0.84
N ARG A 31 7.10 9.60 1.68
CA ARG A 31 7.64 10.97 1.65
C ARG A 31 9.11 11.03 2.00
N ASP A 32 9.57 10.22 2.96
CA ASP A 32 11.00 10.13 3.28
C ASP A 32 11.82 9.66 2.07
N TRP A 33 11.29 8.80 1.21
CA TRP A 33 12.02 8.29 0.05
C TRP A 33 11.84 9.14 -1.21
N TYR A 34 10.65 9.68 -1.46
CA TYR A 34 10.24 10.29 -2.72
C TYR A 34 9.87 11.77 -2.65
N GLY A 35 9.92 12.37 -1.45
CA GLY A 35 9.62 13.78 -1.21
C GLY A 35 8.20 14.05 -0.74
N ASP A 36 7.97 15.27 -0.23
CA ASP A 36 6.69 15.66 0.39
C ASP A 36 5.51 15.61 -0.59
N VAL A 37 5.76 15.91 -1.86
CA VAL A 37 4.82 15.75 -2.97
C VAL A 37 5.21 14.48 -3.70
N LEU A 38 4.42 13.43 -3.53
CA LEU A 38 4.70 12.14 -4.14
C LEU A 38 4.50 12.20 -5.66
N PRO A 39 5.41 11.61 -6.46
CA PRO A 39 5.20 11.44 -7.89
C PRO A 39 3.96 10.57 -8.19
N TYR A 40 3.36 10.78 -9.37
CA TYR A 40 2.18 10.04 -9.81
C TYR A 40 2.29 8.51 -9.64
N HIS A 41 3.39 7.92 -10.10
CA HIS A 41 3.63 6.47 -10.02
C HIS A 41 3.57 5.91 -8.59
N ILE A 42 4.03 6.70 -7.62
CA ILE A 42 4.01 6.33 -6.20
C ILE A 42 2.59 6.42 -5.64
N GLU A 43 1.93 7.54 -5.89
CA GLU A 43 0.59 7.79 -5.35
C GLU A 43 -0.47 6.88 -5.96
N ASP A 44 -0.43 6.66 -7.27
CA ASP A 44 -1.34 5.73 -7.97
C ASP A 44 -1.17 4.30 -7.43
N ARG A 45 0.07 3.85 -7.25
CA ARG A 45 0.36 2.53 -6.68
C ARG A 45 -0.13 2.39 -5.24
N LEU A 46 0.15 3.35 -4.37
CA LEU A 46 -0.31 3.33 -2.99
C LEU A 46 -1.84 3.37 -2.90
N ALA A 47 -2.49 4.23 -3.68
CA ALA A 47 -3.94 4.32 -3.73
C ALA A 47 -4.57 2.99 -4.15
N LYS A 48 -4.03 2.37 -5.19
CA LYS A 48 -4.50 1.08 -5.71
C LYS A 48 -4.34 -0.04 -4.67
N GLU A 49 -3.20 -0.13 -4.02
CA GLU A 49 -2.96 -1.16 -2.99
C GLU A 49 -3.82 -0.94 -1.75
N LEU A 50 -3.97 0.30 -1.28
CA LEU A 50 -4.72 0.62 -0.07
C LEU A 50 -6.24 0.53 -0.28
N TYR A 51 -6.75 1.11 -1.38
CA TYR A 51 -8.17 1.33 -1.59
C TYR A 51 -8.75 0.61 -2.81
N GLY A 52 -7.92 -0.09 -3.60
CA GLY A 52 -8.34 -0.70 -4.87
C GLY A 52 -8.61 0.35 -5.95
N ASP A 53 -9.22 -0.10 -7.04
CA ASP A 53 -9.49 0.76 -8.20
C ASP A 53 -10.73 1.66 -8.01
N SER A 54 -11.58 1.38 -7.02
CA SER A 54 -12.89 2.04 -6.84
C SER A 54 -12.79 3.54 -6.57
N LEU A 55 -11.75 3.99 -5.87
CA LEU A 55 -11.54 5.42 -5.63
C LEU A 55 -11.23 6.14 -6.94
N LYS A 56 -10.36 5.57 -7.77
CA LYS A 56 -10.00 6.13 -9.07
C LYS A 56 -11.18 6.10 -10.04
N GLU A 57 -11.98 5.03 -10.03
CA GLU A 57 -13.23 4.94 -10.78
C GLU A 57 -14.20 6.08 -10.43
N ALA A 58 -14.43 6.29 -9.12
CA ALA A 58 -15.31 7.34 -8.64
C ALA A 58 -14.83 8.74 -9.05
N ILE A 59 -13.52 9.01 -8.90
CA ILE A 59 -12.93 10.28 -9.31
C ILE A 59 -13.07 10.49 -10.82
N THR A 60 -12.75 9.47 -11.61
CA THR A 60 -12.86 9.51 -13.07
C THR A 60 -14.30 9.78 -13.52
N TYR A 61 -15.27 9.19 -12.84
CA TYR A 61 -16.69 9.44 -13.10
C TYR A 61 -17.03 10.93 -12.95
N TYR A 62 -16.63 11.58 -11.85
CA TYR A 62 -16.92 13.00 -11.63
C TYR A 62 -16.16 13.92 -12.59
N VAL A 63 -14.89 13.64 -12.84
CA VAL A 63 -14.09 14.42 -13.80
C VAL A 63 -14.66 14.32 -15.22
N ASN A 64 -15.18 13.14 -15.60
CA ASN A 64 -15.80 12.96 -16.93
C ASN A 64 -17.17 13.64 -17.06
N LYS A 65 -17.89 13.89 -15.96
CA LYS A 65 -19.12 14.69 -15.98
C LYS A 65 -18.86 16.17 -16.28
N ASP A 66 -17.68 16.67 -15.96
CA ASP A 66 -17.33 18.06 -16.21
C ASP A 66 -16.71 18.22 -17.61
N GLU A 67 -17.50 18.73 -18.55
CA GLU A 67 -17.07 18.96 -19.93
C GLU A 67 -16.01 20.07 -20.05
N ALA A 68 -15.87 20.92 -19.02
CA ALA A 68 -14.94 22.06 -19.02
C ALA A 68 -13.49 21.66 -18.71
N ILE A 69 -13.24 20.46 -18.16
CA ILE A 69 -11.90 20.01 -17.77
C ILE A 69 -11.14 19.54 -19.02
N THR A 70 -10.11 20.29 -19.40
CA THR A 70 -9.26 19.99 -20.57
C THR A 70 -8.11 19.04 -20.25
N ASP A 71 -7.60 19.04 -19.02
CA ASP A 71 -6.49 18.17 -18.56
C ASP A 71 -7.00 17.20 -17.47
N LYS A 72 -7.82 16.25 -17.91
CA LYS A 72 -8.53 15.31 -17.03
C LYS A 72 -7.60 14.43 -16.19
N GLU A 73 -6.46 14.02 -16.73
CA GLU A 73 -5.51 13.20 -16.01
C GLU A 73 -4.91 13.93 -14.81
N LYS A 74 -4.50 15.19 -14.99
CA LYS A 74 -3.98 16.00 -13.89
C LYS A 74 -5.05 16.28 -12.84
N GLU A 75 -6.30 16.50 -13.25
CA GLU A 75 -7.40 16.73 -12.32
C GLU A 75 -7.71 15.45 -11.51
N ILE A 76 -7.80 14.30 -12.17
CA ILE A 76 -7.98 13.01 -11.49
C ILE A 76 -6.88 12.82 -10.42
N PHE A 77 -5.64 13.12 -10.78
CA PHE A 77 -4.52 12.99 -9.87
C PHE A 77 -4.59 13.97 -8.69
N ALA A 78 -4.94 15.23 -8.95
CA ALA A 78 -5.08 16.25 -7.91
C ALA A 78 -6.19 15.90 -6.91
N ILE A 79 -7.33 15.40 -7.41
CA ILE A 79 -8.45 14.96 -6.57
C ILE A 79 -8.04 13.71 -5.77
N LEU A 80 -7.38 12.74 -6.41
CA LEU A 80 -6.90 11.52 -5.77
C LEU A 80 -5.99 11.88 -4.58
N HIS A 81 -4.98 12.69 -4.83
CA HIS A 81 -4.05 13.16 -3.80
C HIS A 81 -4.78 13.84 -2.65
N LYS A 82 -5.63 14.83 -2.95
CA LYS A 82 -6.39 15.56 -1.94
C LYS A 82 -7.29 14.64 -1.09
N THR A 83 -7.96 13.68 -1.73
CA THR A 83 -8.87 12.75 -1.05
C THR A 83 -8.10 11.82 -0.11
N ILE A 84 -6.95 11.29 -0.56
CA ILE A 84 -6.10 10.42 0.26
C ILE A 84 -5.48 11.18 1.42
N VAL A 85 -4.97 12.39 1.20
CA VAL A 85 -4.44 13.26 2.27
C VAL A 85 -5.49 13.60 3.31
N GLY A 86 -6.77 13.69 2.92
CA GLY A 86 -7.90 13.85 3.83
C GLY A 86 -8.20 12.64 4.73
N GLY A 87 -7.55 11.51 4.47
CA GLY A 87 -7.65 10.28 5.26
C GLY A 87 -8.82 9.39 4.87
N TYR A 88 -8.91 8.25 5.57
CA TYR A 88 -9.89 7.20 5.26
C TYR A 88 -11.35 7.67 5.18
N ASN A 89 -11.76 8.56 6.08
CA ASN A 89 -13.13 9.09 6.04
C ASN A 89 -13.42 9.90 4.77
N CYS A 90 -12.47 10.70 4.30
CA CYS A 90 -12.61 11.42 3.03
C CYS A 90 -12.72 10.46 1.85
N VAL A 91 -11.93 9.40 1.83
CA VAL A 91 -12.01 8.34 0.80
C VAL A 91 -13.39 7.69 0.82
N LYS A 92 -13.86 7.29 2.00
CA LYS A 92 -15.18 6.65 2.17
C LYS A 92 -16.31 7.58 1.73
N ASP A 93 -16.28 8.85 2.14
CA ASP A 93 -17.30 9.83 1.78
C ASP A 93 -17.33 10.10 0.27
N TYR A 94 -16.17 10.08 -0.39
CA TYR A 94 -16.09 10.21 -1.85
C TYR A 94 -16.77 9.02 -2.56
N ILE A 95 -16.51 7.80 -2.09
CA ILE A 95 -17.17 6.59 -2.62
C ILE A 95 -18.68 6.60 -2.33
N LYS A 96 -19.10 7.07 -1.15
CA LYS A 96 -20.55 7.23 -0.84
C LYS A 96 -21.23 8.19 -1.81
N GLY A 97 -20.60 9.33 -2.11
CA GLY A 97 -21.10 10.27 -3.12
C GLY A 97 -21.27 9.62 -4.48
N TYR A 98 -20.27 8.92 -4.94
CA TYR A 98 -20.31 8.18 -6.21
C TYR A 98 -21.43 7.14 -6.24
N LEU A 99 -21.61 6.35 -5.17
CA LEU A 99 -22.67 5.37 -5.07
C LEU A 99 -24.08 6.02 -5.10
N LYS A 100 -24.26 7.15 -4.40
CA LYS A 100 -25.52 7.93 -4.47
C LYS A 100 -25.89 8.34 -5.89
N ASP A 101 -24.90 8.70 -6.68
CA ASP A 101 -25.11 9.19 -8.04
C ASP A 101 -25.31 8.06 -9.08
N THR A 102 -24.89 6.83 -8.75
CA THR A 102 -24.84 5.72 -9.71
C THR A 102 -25.80 4.58 -9.43
N LEU A 103 -26.32 4.47 -8.18
CA LEU A 103 -27.32 3.46 -7.84
C LEU A 103 -28.72 3.90 -8.27
N GLU A 104 -29.50 2.99 -8.82
CA GLU A 104 -30.91 3.22 -9.21
C GLU A 104 -31.80 3.54 -8.00
N GLU A 105 -31.56 2.85 -6.88
CA GLU A 105 -32.21 3.11 -5.59
C GLU A 105 -31.13 3.48 -4.58
N VAL A 106 -31.27 4.66 -3.97
CA VAL A 106 -30.32 5.12 -2.94
C VAL A 106 -30.71 4.52 -1.60
N PRO A 107 -29.87 3.63 -1.00
CA PRO A 107 -30.15 3.02 0.28
C PRO A 107 -30.09 4.05 1.45
N SER A 108 -30.48 3.63 2.66
CA SER A 108 -30.30 4.42 3.86
C SER A 108 -28.81 4.76 4.10
N ASP A 109 -28.52 5.81 4.87
CA ASP A 109 -27.14 6.23 5.14
C ASP A 109 -26.27 5.12 5.78
N GLU A 110 -26.87 4.27 6.63
CA GLU A 110 -26.18 3.11 7.23
C GLU A 110 -25.84 2.02 6.19
N GLU A 111 -26.76 1.74 5.28
CA GLU A 111 -26.54 0.76 4.21
C GLU A 111 -25.54 1.31 3.19
N LEU A 112 -25.61 2.61 2.91
CA LEU A 112 -24.65 3.28 2.03
C LEU A 112 -23.23 3.27 2.60
N ASP A 113 -23.06 3.41 3.93
CA ASP A 113 -21.76 3.25 4.59
C ASP A 113 -21.21 1.82 4.44
N LYS A 114 -22.08 0.82 4.56
CA LYS A 114 -21.70 -0.59 4.36
C LYS A 114 -21.33 -0.87 2.90
N GLU A 115 -22.11 -0.36 1.96
CA GLU A 115 -21.84 -0.53 0.52
C GLU A 115 -20.57 0.23 0.09
N ALA A 116 -20.33 1.43 0.61
CA ALA A 116 -19.09 2.17 0.35
C ALA A 116 -17.87 1.40 0.87
N LYS A 117 -17.93 0.85 2.08
CA LYS A 117 -16.87 0.00 2.64
C LYS A 117 -16.65 -1.27 1.82
N LYS A 118 -17.72 -1.90 1.36
CA LYS A 118 -17.68 -3.10 0.52
C LYS A 118 -17.17 -2.80 -0.90
N LYS A 119 -17.48 -1.63 -1.44
CA LYS A 119 -16.99 -1.16 -2.74
C LYS A 119 -15.50 -0.82 -2.70
N LEU A 120 -14.97 -0.38 -1.55
CA LEU A 120 -13.54 -0.25 -1.37
C LEU A 120 -12.86 -1.60 -1.53
N GLY A 121 -11.89 -1.65 -2.41
CA GLY A 121 -11.01 -2.80 -2.61
C GLY A 121 -9.70 -2.65 -1.83
N GLY A 122 -8.67 -3.34 -2.31
CA GLY A 122 -7.34 -3.27 -1.75
C GLY A 122 -7.22 -3.80 -0.32
N ILE A 123 -6.16 -3.40 0.36
CA ILE A 123 -5.84 -3.86 1.72
C ILE A 123 -6.93 -3.44 2.72
N ILE A 124 -7.37 -2.17 2.64
CA ILE A 124 -8.35 -1.62 3.59
C ILE A 124 -9.75 -2.18 3.34
N GLY A 125 -10.18 -2.24 2.09
CA GLY A 125 -11.49 -2.80 1.74
C GLY A 125 -11.63 -4.26 2.12
N ALA A 126 -10.56 -5.03 1.98
CA ALA A 126 -10.52 -6.45 2.38
C ALA A 126 -10.33 -6.65 3.90
N GLY A 127 -10.02 -5.60 4.67
CA GLY A 127 -9.81 -5.68 6.13
C GLY A 127 -8.47 -6.29 6.53
N TYR A 128 -7.44 -6.16 5.70
CA TYR A 128 -6.10 -6.72 5.95
C TYR A 128 -5.14 -5.74 6.62
N ASP A 129 -5.57 -4.52 6.93
CA ASP A 129 -4.82 -3.49 7.63
C ASP A 129 -4.20 -3.99 8.94
N VAL A 130 -4.96 -4.77 9.71
CA VAL A 130 -4.49 -5.36 10.98
C VAL A 130 -3.36 -6.38 10.76
N ILE A 131 -3.45 -7.22 9.74
CA ILE A 131 -2.41 -8.22 9.40
C ILE A 131 -1.10 -7.51 9.03
N TYR A 132 -1.18 -6.45 8.24
CA TYR A 132 -0.02 -5.64 7.90
C TYR A 132 0.61 -4.98 9.14
N LEU A 133 -0.20 -4.44 10.05
CA LEU A 133 0.31 -3.85 11.28
C LEU A 133 0.97 -4.87 12.21
N ILE A 134 0.43 -6.08 12.30
CA ILE A 134 1.03 -7.17 13.07
C ILE A 134 2.41 -7.50 12.50
N ALA A 135 2.50 -7.74 11.19
CA ALA A 135 3.75 -8.03 10.52
C ALA A 135 4.78 -6.91 10.74
N GLN A 136 4.37 -5.65 10.55
CA GLN A 136 5.22 -4.47 10.79
C GLN A 136 5.74 -4.41 12.23
N LYS A 137 4.88 -4.64 13.22
CA LYS A 137 5.27 -4.61 14.64
C LYS A 137 6.26 -5.73 14.97
N LEU A 138 6.07 -6.93 14.43
CA LEU A 138 6.99 -8.06 14.62
C LEU A 138 8.35 -7.79 14.00
N VAL A 139 8.38 -7.29 12.76
CA VAL A 139 9.63 -6.92 12.07
C VAL A 139 10.35 -5.81 12.83
N LYS A 140 9.61 -4.77 13.22
CA LYS A 140 10.19 -3.66 13.99
C LYS A 140 10.77 -4.12 15.33
N HIS A 141 10.06 -4.95 16.07
CA HIS A 141 10.53 -5.50 17.35
C HIS A 141 11.86 -6.24 17.18
N SER A 142 11.96 -7.14 16.20
CA SER A 142 13.20 -7.86 15.93
C SER A 142 14.36 -6.94 15.52
N ASN A 143 14.07 -5.96 14.64
CA ASN A 143 15.08 -4.99 14.20
C ASN A 143 15.57 -4.09 15.38
N ASP A 144 14.67 -3.69 16.28
CA ASP A 144 15.01 -2.90 17.48
C ASP A 144 15.91 -3.70 18.44
N GLU A 145 15.81 -5.03 18.44
CA GLU A 145 16.71 -5.94 19.18
C GLU A 145 18.02 -6.24 18.41
N GLY A 146 18.20 -5.68 17.21
CA GLY A 146 19.40 -5.82 16.40
C GLY A 146 19.42 -7.04 15.46
N PHE A 147 18.28 -7.70 15.26
CA PHE A 147 18.14 -8.85 14.37
C PHE A 147 17.33 -8.48 13.13
N LEU A 148 17.94 -8.65 11.95
CA LEU A 148 17.25 -8.45 10.69
C LEU A 148 16.20 -9.54 10.45
N VAL A 149 15.09 -9.13 9.84
CA VAL A 149 14.00 -10.02 9.41
C VAL A 149 13.95 -10.02 7.88
N GLY A 150 14.01 -11.19 7.27
CA GLY A 150 13.81 -11.35 5.84
C GLY A 150 12.35 -11.65 5.53
N SER A 151 11.79 -11.01 4.50
CA SER A 151 10.48 -11.39 3.96
C SER A 151 10.65 -12.46 2.86
N ARG A 152 9.61 -13.27 2.67
CA ARG A 152 9.58 -14.33 1.65
C ARG A 152 8.22 -14.39 0.96
N GLY A 153 8.21 -14.86 -0.28
CA GLY A 153 6.98 -15.12 -1.03
C GLY A 153 6.35 -13.87 -1.62
N SER A 154 5.03 -13.90 -1.75
CA SER A 154 4.28 -12.90 -2.51
C SER A 154 4.21 -11.51 -1.85
N VAL A 155 4.57 -11.36 -0.57
CA VAL A 155 4.58 -10.06 0.12
C VAL A 155 5.52 -9.05 -0.54
N GLY A 156 6.58 -9.51 -1.24
CA GLY A 156 7.48 -8.66 -2.03
C GLY A 156 6.80 -7.94 -3.19
N SER A 157 5.57 -8.30 -3.56
CA SER A 157 4.78 -7.59 -4.57
C SER A 157 3.95 -6.41 -4.00
N SER A 158 3.90 -6.24 -2.67
CA SER A 158 3.20 -5.13 -2.04
C SER A 158 4.14 -3.95 -1.76
N PHE A 159 3.90 -2.84 -2.44
CA PHE A 159 4.62 -1.59 -2.19
C PHE A 159 4.24 -0.99 -0.83
N VAL A 160 3.00 -1.18 -0.39
CA VAL A 160 2.57 -0.84 0.99
C VAL A 160 3.38 -1.60 2.02
N ALA A 161 3.63 -2.90 1.83
CA ALA A 161 4.49 -3.68 2.72
C ALA A 161 5.94 -3.16 2.76
N CYS A 162 6.47 -2.73 1.61
CA CYS A 162 7.78 -2.07 1.52
C CYS A 162 7.79 -0.75 2.31
N MET A 163 6.79 0.10 2.15
CA MET A 163 6.68 1.37 2.88
C MET A 163 6.46 1.18 4.38
N MET A 164 5.88 0.07 4.80
CA MET A 164 5.77 -0.30 6.21
C MET A 164 7.04 -0.96 6.79
N GLY A 165 8.04 -1.23 5.96
CA GLY A 165 9.26 -1.93 6.37
C GLY A 165 9.06 -3.41 6.69
N ILE A 166 8.01 -4.04 6.13
CA ILE A 166 7.75 -5.47 6.25
C ILE A 166 8.64 -6.25 5.27
N THR A 167 8.87 -5.69 4.09
CA THR A 167 9.77 -6.23 3.06
C THR A 167 10.75 -5.17 2.58
N GLU A 168 11.92 -5.59 2.14
CA GLU A 168 12.91 -4.72 1.50
C GLU A 168 12.69 -4.59 -0.01
N VAL A 169 11.80 -5.40 -0.57
CA VAL A 169 11.52 -5.43 -2.01
C VAL A 169 10.66 -4.24 -2.39
N ASN A 170 11.19 -3.36 -3.23
CA ASN A 170 10.43 -2.30 -3.88
C ASN A 170 9.77 -2.84 -5.14
N SER A 171 8.47 -3.03 -5.12
CA SER A 171 7.72 -3.64 -6.23
C SER A 171 7.34 -2.68 -7.36
N LEU A 172 7.77 -1.42 -7.30
CA LEU A 172 7.60 -0.48 -8.40
C LEU A 172 8.43 -0.87 -9.62
N ALA A 173 8.12 -0.30 -10.79
CA ALA A 173 8.97 -0.40 -11.97
C ALA A 173 10.38 0.13 -11.70
N ALA A 174 11.35 -0.30 -12.51
CA ALA A 174 12.74 0.16 -12.41
C ALA A 174 12.83 1.68 -12.45
N HIS A 175 13.51 2.28 -11.47
CA HIS A 175 13.63 3.73 -11.33
C HIS A 175 14.88 4.13 -10.54
N TYR A 176 15.23 5.40 -10.66
CA TYR A 176 16.25 6.03 -9.82
C TYR A 176 15.58 6.85 -8.72
N ARG A 177 16.17 6.86 -7.52
CA ARG A 177 15.80 7.79 -6.44
C ARG A 177 17.02 8.42 -5.80
N CYS A 178 16.91 9.70 -5.47
CA CYS A 178 17.98 10.44 -4.80
C CYS A 178 17.75 10.44 -3.29
N SER A 179 18.69 9.95 -2.51
CA SER A 179 18.59 9.96 -1.04
C SER A 179 18.60 11.36 -0.44
N LYS A 180 19.14 12.36 -1.14
CA LYS A 180 19.29 13.74 -0.63
C LYS A 180 18.11 14.63 -1.00
N CYS A 181 17.83 14.82 -2.30
CA CYS A 181 16.78 15.73 -2.75
C CYS A 181 15.44 15.04 -3.08
N LYS A 182 15.38 13.73 -2.90
CA LYS A 182 14.18 12.90 -3.11
C LYS A 182 13.69 12.85 -4.56
N LEU A 183 14.45 13.41 -5.52
CA LEU A 183 14.14 13.28 -6.93
C LEU A 183 14.05 11.79 -7.30
N SER A 184 12.99 11.41 -7.98
CA SER A 184 12.84 10.09 -8.61
C SER A 184 12.69 10.23 -10.12
N ILE A 185 13.25 9.28 -10.88
CA ILE A 185 13.25 9.27 -12.33
C ILE A 185 12.75 7.89 -12.77
N PHE A 186 11.60 7.87 -13.42
CA PHE A 186 10.96 6.65 -13.95
C PHE A 186 11.11 6.51 -15.46
N ASP A 187 11.44 7.60 -16.14
CA ASP A 187 11.55 7.66 -17.59
C ASP A 187 12.97 8.00 -18.04
N ASP A 188 13.31 7.61 -19.24
CA ASP A 188 14.56 8.00 -19.90
C ASP A 188 14.49 9.46 -20.41
N GLU A 189 15.56 9.90 -21.09
CA GLU A 189 15.66 11.27 -21.64
C GLU A 189 14.69 11.51 -22.83
N GLU A 190 14.19 10.44 -23.43
CA GLU A 190 13.19 10.45 -24.52
C GLU A 190 11.75 10.34 -24.01
N GLY A 191 11.57 10.15 -22.70
CA GLY A 191 10.27 10.00 -22.04
C GLY A 191 9.70 8.58 -22.09
N ASN A 192 10.52 7.56 -22.37
CA ASN A 192 10.09 6.17 -22.32
C ASN A 192 10.27 5.63 -20.89
N PRO A 193 9.31 4.83 -20.37
CA PRO A 193 9.45 4.22 -19.06
C PRO A 193 10.69 3.34 -18.96
N LEU A 194 11.51 3.54 -17.93
CA LEU A 194 12.69 2.70 -17.68
C LEU A 194 12.32 1.22 -17.50
N GLY A 195 11.17 0.93 -16.91
CA GLY A 195 10.63 -0.42 -16.74
C GLY A 195 10.34 -1.14 -18.05
N SER A 196 10.20 -0.43 -19.20
CA SER A 196 10.06 -1.09 -20.50
C SER A 196 11.36 -1.70 -21.03
N THR A 197 12.51 -1.22 -20.53
CA THR A 197 13.84 -1.70 -20.94
C THR A 197 14.50 -2.55 -19.85
N TYR A 198 14.30 -2.20 -18.58
CA TYR A 198 14.92 -2.84 -17.43
C TYR A 198 13.88 -3.50 -16.53
N SER A 199 13.96 -4.82 -16.37
CA SER A 199 13.07 -5.58 -15.48
C SER A 199 13.35 -5.34 -14.01
N SER A 200 14.54 -4.85 -13.68
CA SER A 200 14.97 -4.58 -12.31
C SER A 200 15.75 -3.27 -12.26
N GLY A 201 15.53 -2.49 -11.21
CA GLY A 201 16.31 -1.30 -10.94
C GLY A 201 17.81 -1.59 -10.79
N PHE A 202 18.20 -2.79 -10.36
CA PHE A 202 19.62 -3.17 -10.23
C PHE A 202 20.35 -3.21 -11.57
N ASP A 203 19.63 -3.44 -12.68
CA ASP A 203 20.19 -3.48 -14.02
C ASP A 203 20.37 -2.09 -14.64
N LEU A 204 19.83 -1.05 -14.01
CA LEU A 204 19.99 0.32 -14.47
C LEU A 204 21.46 0.75 -14.46
N PRO A 205 21.92 1.53 -15.45
CA PRO A 205 23.24 2.15 -15.41
C PRO A 205 23.44 3.07 -14.20
N ASP A 206 24.68 3.23 -13.75
CA ASP A 206 24.99 4.19 -12.69
C ASP A 206 24.71 5.62 -13.16
N LYS A 207 23.94 6.36 -12.33
CA LYS A 207 23.53 7.72 -12.63
C LYS A 207 23.77 8.64 -11.43
N LYS A 208 24.23 9.86 -11.71
CA LYS A 208 24.30 10.93 -10.69
C LYS A 208 23.02 11.75 -10.72
N CYS A 209 22.57 12.16 -9.55
CA CYS A 209 21.43 13.05 -9.42
C CYS A 209 21.69 14.38 -10.14
N PRO A 210 20.83 14.80 -11.08
CA PRO A 210 21.02 16.06 -11.80
C PRO A 210 20.94 17.28 -10.88
N ASN A 211 20.23 17.20 -9.75
CA ASN A 211 20.06 18.31 -8.82
C ASN A 211 21.20 18.46 -7.81
N CYS A 212 21.75 17.36 -7.31
CA CYS A 212 22.72 17.41 -6.21
C CYS A 212 24.01 16.64 -6.46
N GLY A 213 24.19 16.03 -7.63
CA GLY A 213 25.43 15.40 -8.08
C GLY A 213 25.83 14.11 -7.36
N ILE A 214 25.07 13.65 -6.35
CA ILE A 214 25.37 12.40 -5.66
C ILE A 214 24.90 11.18 -6.48
N PRO A 215 25.48 9.98 -6.28
CA PRO A 215 24.96 8.77 -6.90
C PRO A 215 23.51 8.55 -6.55
N MET A 216 22.68 8.21 -7.53
CA MET A 216 21.30 7.82 -7.31
C MET A 216 21.19 6.35 -6.91
N ILE A 217 20.24 6.04 -6.07
CA ILE A 217 19.87 4.68 -5.73
C ILE A 217 19.07 4.11 -6.91
N LYS A 218 19.46 2.93 -7.36
CA LYS A 218 18.77 2.13 -8.38
C LYS A 218 17.80 1.20 -7.67
N ASP A 219 16.51 1.27 -7.98
CA ASP A 219 15.47 0.59 -7.22
C ASP A 219 14.32 0.12 -8.15
N GLY A 220 13.45 -0.76 -7.64
CA GLY A 220 12.29 -1.28 -8.36
C GLY A 220 12.51 -2.66 -8.97
N GLN A 221 11.52 -3.55 -8.78
CA GLN A 221 11.55 -4.95 -9.24
C GLN A 221 10.38 -5.28 -10.18
N ASP A 222 9.56 -4.29 -10.50
CA ASP A 222 8.41 -4.39 -11.41
C ASP A 222 7.47 -5.57 -11.11
N ILE A 223 7.04 -5.70 -9.85
CA ILE A 223 6.18 -6.80 -9.42
C ILE A 223 4.74 -6.31 -9.30
N PRO A 224 3.77 -6.89 -10.06
CA PRO A 224 2.37 -6.52 -9.96
C PRO A 224 1.76 -6.87 -8.59
N PHE A 225 0.98 -5.96 -8.01
CA PHE A 225 0.29 -6.18 -6.74
C PHE A 225 -0.70 -7.36 -6.77
N ALA A 226 -1.31 -7.64 -7.93
CA ALA A 226 -2.16 -8.81 -8.12
C ALA A 226 -1.51 -10.15 -7.76
N THR A 227 -0.18 -10.21 -7.74
CA THR A 227 0.56 -11.40 -7.28
C THR A 227 0.30 -11.70 -5.80
N PHE A 228 0.02 -10.67 -4.98
CA PHE A 228 -0.21 -10.80 -3.54
C PHE A 228 -1.67 -11.02 -3.17
N LEU A 229 -2.57 -10.14 -3.58
CA LEU A 229 -3.99 -10.17 -3.20
C LEU A 229 -4.93 -10.69 -4.30
N GLY A 230 -4.44 -11.03 -5.48
CA GLY A 230 -5.28 -11.26 -6.65
C GLY A 230 -5.77 -9.97 -7.28
N PHE A 231 -6.49 -10.07 -8.40
CA PHE A 231 -6.99 -8.90 -9.13
C PHE A 231 -8.11 -8.15 -8.38
N ASN A 232 -8.91 -8.88 -7.59
CA ASN A 232 -10.07 -8.35 -6.85
C ASN A 232 -9.89 -8.43 -5.32
N ALA A 233 -8.66 -8.56 -4.83
CA ALA A 233 -8.36 -8.82 -3.41
C ALA A 233 -9.08 -10.08 -2.86
N ASP A 234 -9.24 -11.08 -3.71
CA ASP A 234 -9.92 -12.35 -3.41
C ASP A 234 -8.99 -13.40 -2.78
N LYS A 235 -7.68 -13.15 -2.83
CA LYS A 235 -6.67 -13.97 -2.19
C LYS A 235 -6.33 -13.44 -0.80
N VAL A 236 -6.41 -14.30 0.21
CA VAL A 236 -5.95 -13.95 1.57
C VAL A 236 -4.44 -13.73 1.54
N PRO A 237 -3.93 -12.59 2.04
CA PRO A 237 -2.50 -12.32 2.06
C PRO A 237 -1.76 -13.30 2.95
N ASP A 238 -0.65 -13.79 2.46
CA ASP A 238 0.28 -14.65 3.18
C ASP A 238 1.61 -13.89 3.34
N ILE A 239 1.92 -13.48 4.58
CA ILE A 239 3.12 -12.71 4.91
C ILE A 239 4.10 -13.63 5.63
N ASP A 240 5.01 -14.22 4.86
CA ASP A 240 6.09 -15.06 5.38
C ASP A 240 7.27 -14.20 5.86
N LEU A 241 7.64 -14.36 7.13
CA LEU A 241 8.76 -13.66 7.76
C LEU A 241 9.78 -14.66 8.31
N ASN A 242 11.06 -14.46 7.96
CA ASN A 242 12.17 -15.25 8.45
C ASN A 242 12.90 -14.48 9.55
N PHE A 243 12.77 -14.96 10.78
CA PHE A 243 13.48 -14.43 11.94
C PHE A 243 14.79 -15.20 12.18
N SER A 244 15.78 -14.55 12.79
CA SER A 244 16.96 -15.24 13.31
C SER A 244 16.53 -16.28 14.36
N ASP A 245 17.17 -17.44 14.39
CA ASP A 245 16.96 -18.47 15.39
C ASP A 245 17.21 -17.95 16.82
N LEU A 246 18.14 -17.01 16.98
CA LEU A 246 18.44 -16.34 18.25
C LEU A 246 17.32 -15.40 18.71
N ASN A 247 16.49 -14.90 17.80
CA ASN A 247 15.44 -13.93 18.08
C ASN A 247 14.02 -14.51 17.96
N GLN A 248 13.88 -15.71 17.43
CA GLN A 248 12.56 -16.31 17.17
C GLN A 248 11.70 -16.43 18.44
N ALA A 249 12.30 -16.79 19.57
CA ALA A 249 11.58 -16.88 20.85
C ALA A 249 11.06 -15.50 21.31
N SER A 250 11.86 -14.43 21.17
CA SER A 250 11.44 -13.06 21.48
C SER A 250 10.30 -12.59 20.57
N ALA A 251 10.38 -12.87 19.27
CA ALA A 251 9.31 -12.55 18.33
C ALA A 251 8.00 -13.27 18.67
N HIS A 252 8.06 -14.55 19.06
CA HIS A 252 6.88 -15.30 19.55
C HIS A 252 6.31 -14.72 20.84
N ASP A 253 7.16 -14.37 21.81
CA ASP A 253 6.69 -13.78 23.06
C ASP A 253 6.09 -12.38 22.84
N TYR A 254 6.59 -11.64 21.87
CA TYR A 254 6.02 -10.33 21.52
C TYR A 254 4.58 -10.44 20.99
N THR A 255 4.18 -11.56 20.39
CA THR A 255 2.77 -11.78 20.02
C THR A 255 1.85 -11.78 21.23
N LYS A 256 2.31 -12.26 22.39
CA LYS A 256 1.57 -12.20 23.67
C LYS A 256 1.39 -10.75 24.15
N VAL A 257 2.37 -9.88 23.87
CA VAL A 257 2.27 -8.44 24.17
C VAL A 257 1.22 -7.78 23.28
N LEU A 258 1.15 -8.20 22.01
CA LEU A 258 0.20 -7.62 21.05
C LEU A 258 -1.25 -8.07 21.29
N PHE A 259 -1.45 -9.32 21.73
CA PHE A 259 -2.78 -9.96 21.75
C PHE A 259 -3.21 -10.45 23.14
N GLY A 260 -2.37 -10.38 24.14
CA GLY A 260 -2.60 -10.96 25.46
C GLY A 260 -2.11 -12.41 25.57
N VAL A 261 -1.90 -12.84 26.82
CA VAL A 261 -1.27 -14.15 27.13
C VAL A 261 -2.23 -15.34 26.88
N ASP A 262 -3.53 -15.08 26.89
CA ASP A 262 -4.59 -16.10 26.81
C ASP A 262 -5.20 -16.26 25.40
N ASN A 263 -4.61 -15.62 24.38
CA ASN A 263 -5.07 -15.66 22.98
C ASN A 263 -4.10 -16.39 22.06
#